data_83b7a91add3c6ab6c9a57ec6a3ab71ea
#
_entry.id   83b7a91add3c6ab6c9a57ec6a3ab71ea
#
_cell.length_a   1.000
_cell.length_b   1.000
_cell.length_c   1.000
_cell.angle_alpha   90.00
_cell.angle_beta   90.00
_cell.angle_gamma   90.00
#
_symmetry.space_group_name_H-M   'P 1'
#
loop_
_entity.id
_entity.type
_entity.pdbx_description
1 polymer ?
#
loop_
_entity_poly.entity_id
_entity_poly.type
_entity_poly.pdbx_seq_one_letter_code
_entity_poly.pdbx_strand_id
1 'polypeptide(L)'
;MCIRDRFKAAMGAEAIRTLLRDVDLEKECAELKEELKEATGQKRTRAVRRLDILEAFLSSGNSPEWMVMDAIPVIPPDLRPMVQLEGGRFATSDLNDLYRRVINRNNRLKRLLELHAPGIIVQNEKRMLQEAVDALIDNGRRGRPVTGPGNRPLKSLSHMLKGKQGRFRQNLLGKRVDYSGRSVIDVGPKLKLNQMGIPHEMALELFKPFMMHELVKREMASNIKNAKRKIDRRDDDIWDVLEDVIKEHPVLLNRAPTLHRLGIQALSLIHI
;
A
#
# COMPACT_ATOMS: atom_id res chain seq x y z
N MET A 1 5.21 -49.46 -27.43
CA MET A 1 4.48 -48.19 -27.45
C MET A 1 4.57 -47.57 -26.05
N CYS A 2 5.47 -46.60 -25.88
CA CYS A 2 5.69 -45.98 -24.57
C CYS A 2 4.47 -45.14 -24.17
N ILE A 3 4.01 -45.31 -22.93
CA ILE A 3 2.92 -44.51 -22.33
C ILE A 3 3.22 -42.99 -22.43
N ARG A 4 4.51 -42.63 -22.53
CA ARG A 4 5.01 -41.25 -22.70
C ARG A 4 4.45 -40.50 -23.92
N ASP A 5 4.11 -41.20 -24.99
CA ASP A 5 3.66 -40.61 -26.25
C ASP A 5 2.16 -40.22 -26.23
N ARG A 6 1.41 -40.70 -25.23
CA ARG A 6 -0.02 -40.40 -25.06
C ARG A 6 -0.35 -39.22 -24.17
N PHE A 7 0.61 -38.76 -23.37
CA PHE A 7 0.40 -37.64 -22.43
C PHE A 7 1.40 -36.53 -22.71
N LYS A 8 0.90 -35.36 -23.04
CA LYS A 8 1.70 -34.12 -23.03
C LYS A 8 1.93 -33.74 -21.57
N ALA A 9 3.05 -34.19 -20.97
CA ALA A 9 3.43 -33.82 -19.61
C ALA A 9 4.41 -32.65 -19.67
N ALA A 10 4.05 -31.56 -19.02
CA ALA A 10 4.90 -30.38 -18.85
C ALA A 10 4.79 -29.88 -17.40
N MET A 11 5.73 -29.06 -16.97
CA MET A 11 5.80 -28.59 -15.58
C MET A 11 5.82 -27.06 -15.49
N GLY A 12 5.16 -26.54 -14.45
CA GLY A 12 5.24 -25.13 -14.07
C GLY A 12 4.47 -24.18 -15.00
N ALA A 13 4.91 -22.93 -15.06
CA ALA A 13 4.24 -21.87 -15.80
C ALA A 13 4.19 -22.10 -17.31
N GLU A 14 5.20 -22.78 -17.88
CA GLU A 14 5.22 -23.12 -19.31
C GLU A 14 4.06 -24.05 -19.70
N ALA A 15 3.78 -25.05 -18.83
CA ALA A 15 2.65 -25.95 -19.04
C ALA A 15 1.31 -25.23 -18.97
N ILE A 16 1.15 -24.36 -17.97
CA ILE A 16 -0.05 -23.55 -17.82
C ILE A 16 -0.24 -22.61 -19.02
N ARG A 17 0.83 -21.99 -19.51
CA ARG A 17 0.79 -21.14 -20.71
C ARG A 17 0.32 -21.90 -21.92
N THR A 18 0.86 -23.11 -22.15
CA THR A 18 0.45 -23.94 -23.28
C THR A 18 -1.04 -24.30 -23.18
N LEU A 19 -1.52 -24.70 -21.99
CA LEU A 19 -2.93 -24.99 -21.78
C LEU A 19 -3.83 -23.76 -22.00
N LEU A 20 -3.40 -22.58 -21.56
CA LEU A 20 -4.17 -21.33 -21.75
C LEU A 20 -4.20 -20.88 -23.21
N ARG A 21 -3.15 -21.15 -23.98
CA ARG A 21 -3.10 -20.87 -25.42
C ARG A 21 -4.05 -21.74 -26.22
N ASP A 22 -4.21 -23.02 -25.80
CA ASP A 22 -5.07 -23.99 -26.46
C ASP A 22 -6.58 -23.75 -26.15
N VAL A 23 -6.92 -22.81 -25.26
CA VAL A 23 -8.32 -22.48 -24.89
C VAL A 23 -8.97 -21.63 -25.97
N ASP A 24 -10.04 -22.13 -26.53
CA ASP A 24 -10.95 -21.38 -27.42
C ASP A 24 -12.07 -20.76 -26.58
N LEU A 25 -11.98 -19.44 -26.37
CA LEU A 25 -12.91 -18.71 -25.49
C LEU A 25 -14.37 -18.76 -26.01
N GLU A 26 -14.55 -18.62 -27.30
CA GLU A 26 -15.91 -18.58 -27.91
C GLU A 26 -16.61 -19.93 -27.78
N LYS A 27 -15.88 -20.99 -28.09
CA LYS A 27 -16.39 -22.36 -28.03
C LYS A 27 -16.70 -22.75 -26.55
N GLU A 28 -15.78 -22.50 -25.63
CA GLU A 28 -16.04 -22.82 -24.21
C GLU A 28 -17.19 -22.00 -23.62
N CYS A 29 -17.36 -20.74 -24.03
CA CYS A 29 -18.51 -19.94 -23.63
C CYS A 29 -19.84 -20.52 -24.13
N ALA A 30 -19.88 -20.99 -25.37
CA ALA A 30 -21.08 -21.62 -25.96
C ALA A 30 -21.42 -22.91 -25.20
N GLU A 31 -20.44 -23.78 -24.99
CA GLU A 31 -20.60 -25.06 -24.27
C GLU A 31 -21.10 -24.84 -22.83
N LEU A 32 -20.53 -23.87 -22.11
CA LEU A 32 -20.96 -23.56 -20.74
C LEU A 32 -22.36 -22.94 -20.67
N LYS A 33 -22.76 -22.16 -21.67
CA LYS A 33 -24.12 -21.63 -21.77
C LYS A 33 -25.17 -22.75 -21.98
N GLU A 34 -24.82 -23.79 -22.72
CA GLU A 34 -25.66 -24.98 -22.87
C GLU A 34 -25.68 -25.80 -21.57
N GLU A 35 -24.53 -26.04 -20.96
CA GLU A 35 -24.44 -26.77 -19.68
C GLU A 35 -25.25 -26.06 -18.57
N LEU A 36 -25.31 -24.76 -18.54
CA LEU A 36 -26.10 -23.99 -17.56
C LEU A 36 -27.61 -24.20 -17.66
N LYS A 37 -28.13 -24.63 -18.81
CA LYS A 37 -29.57 -24.94 -18.98
C LYS A 37 -29.96 -26.19 -18.20
N GLU A 38 -29.04 -27.16 -18.07
CA GLU A 38 -29.29 -28.44 -17.42
C GLU A 38 -28.69 -28.53 -16.00
N ALA A 39 -27.69 -27.69 -15.71
CA ALA A 39 -26.96 -27.75 -14.46
C ALA A 39 -27.75 -27.22 -13.25
N THR A 40 -27.69 -27.94 -12.14
CA THR A 40 -28.33 -27.58 -10.87
C THR A 40 -27.31 -27.54 -9.71
N GLY A 41 -27.61 -26.79 -8.64
CA GLY A 41 -26.84 -26.76 -7.41
C GLY A 41 -25.40 -26.27 -7.57
N GLN A 42 -24.45 -27.00 -7.03
CA GLN A 42 -23.01 -26.62 -7.06
C GLN A 42 -22.41 -26.61 -8.47
N LYS A 43 -22.87 -27.48 -9.37
CA LYS A 43 -22.43 -27.49 -10.76
C LYS A 43 -22.75 -26.16 -11.44
N ARG A 44 -24.00 -25.69 -11.28
CA ARG A 44 -24.43 -24.39 -11.81
C ARG A 44 -23.58 -23.24 -11.30
N THR A 45 -23.30 -23.21 -9.99
CA THR A 45 -22.48 -22.13 -9.38
C THR A 45 -21.05 -22.11 -9.93
N ARG A 46 -20.45 -23.28 -10.20
CA ARG A 46 -19.12 -23.38 -10.81
C ARG A 46 -19.12 -22.94 -12.27
N ALA A 47 -20.13 -23.39 -13.03
CA ALA A 47 -20.29 -23.02 -14.44
C ALA A 47 -20.50 -21.50 -14.61
N VAL A 48 -21.34 -20.87 -13.77
CA VAL A 48 -21.52 -19.41 -13.77
C VAL A 48 -20.22 -18.69 -13.53
N ARG A 49 -19.47 -19.05 -12.48
CA ARG A 49 -18.17 -18.40 -12.20
C ARG A 49 -17.16 -18.55 -13.34
N ARG A 50 -17.15 -19.71 -13.99
CA ARG A 50 -16.27 -19.93 -15.14
C ARG A 50 -16.72 -19.10 -16.33
N LEU A 51 -18.01 -19.04 -16.61
CA LEU A 51 -18.57 -18.23 -17.67
C LEU A 51 -18.29 -16.75 -17.47
N ASP A 52 -18.46 -16.20 -16.28
CA ASP A 52 -18.15 -14.81 -15.95
C ASP A 52 -16.68 -14.44 -16.30
N ILE A 53 -15.75 -15.36 -16.03
CA ILE A 53 -14.33 -15.15 -16.34
C ILE A 53 -14.10 -15.16 -17.86
N LEU A 54 -14.67 -16.13 -18.56
CA LEU A 54 -14.51 -16.24 -20.02
C LEU A 54 -15.14 -15.06 -20.76
N GLU A 55 -16.34 -14.64 -20.36
CA GLU A 55 -16.99 -13.44 -20.91
C GLU A 55 -16.19 -12.16 -20.64
N ALA A 56 -15.55 -12.05 -19.45
CA ALA A 56 -14.66 -10.94 -19.15
C ALA A 56 -13.43 -10.92 -20.08
N PHE A 57 -12.84 -12.07 -20.40
CA PHE A 57 -11.77 -12.15 -21.39
C PHE A 57 -12.22 -11.76 -22.80
N LEU A 58 -13.38 -12.26 -23.24
CA LEU A 58 -13.94 -11.92 -24.54
C LEU A 58 -14.25 -10.43 -24.67
N SER A 59 -14.87 -9.83 -23.65
CA SER A 59 -15.24 -8.42 -23.66
C SER A 59 -14.05 -7.48 -23.60
N SER A 60 -12.98 -7.88 -22.90
CA SER A 60 -11.76 -7.09 -22.76
C SER A 60 -10.77 -7.25 -23.93
N GLY A 61 -10.93 -8.27 -24.77
CA GLY A 61 -10.00 -8.60 -25.85
C GLY A 61 -8.62 -9.10 -25.36
N ASN A 62 -8.51 -9.47 -24.08
CA ASN A 62 -7.28 -10.01 -23.52
C ASN A 62 -7.12 -11.49 -23.83
N SER A 63 -5.90 -11.92 -24.15
CA SER A 63 -5.59 -13.34 -24.30
C SER A 63 -5.38 -14.02 -22.94
N PRO A 64 -5.96 -15.21 -22.70
CA PRO A 64 -5.76 -15.97 -21.46
C PRO A 64 -4.29 -16.26 -21.15
N GLU A 65 -3.43 -16.44 -22.16
CA GLU A 65 -2.00 -16.70 -21.98
C GLU A 65 -1.26 -15.56 -21.28
N TRP A 66 -1.81 -14.34 -21.31
CA TRP A 66 -1.22 -13.18 -20.60
C TRP A 66 -1.33 -13.26 -19.09
N MET A 67 -2.07 -14.24 -18.55
CA MET A 67 -2.04 -14.55 -17.11
C MET A 67 -0.67 -15.07 -16.65
N VAL A 68 0.17 -15.53 -17.58
CA VAL A 68 1.56 -15.92 -17.33
C VAL A 68 2.47 -14.75 -17.66
N MET A 69 3.12 -14.20 -16.67
CA MET A 69 4.01 -13.05 -16.84
C MET A 69 5.37 -13.45 -17.43
N ASP A 70 5.81 -12.78 -18.49
CA ASP A 70 7.16 -12.90 -19.04
C ASP A 70 8.16 -11.95 -18.36
N ALA A 71 7.69 -10.80 -17.91
CA ALA A 71 8.49 -9.80 -17.22
C ALA A 71 7.82 -9.37 -15.93
N ILE A 72 8.63 -9.22 -14.88
CA ILE A 72 8.15 -8.76 -13.58
C ILE A 72 8.35 -7.25 -13.51
N PRO A 73 7.30 -6.46 -13.22
CA PRO A 73 7.44 -5.03 -13.04
C PRO A 73 8.24 -4.72 -11.76
N VAL A 74 9.15 -3.78 -11.86
CA VAL A 74 9.95 -3.29 -10.75
C VAL A 74 9.43 -1.92 -10.33
N ILE A 75 9.04 -1.78 -9.06
CA ILE A 75 8.58 -0.48 -8.56
C ILE A 75 9.73 0.52 -8.45
N PRO A 76 9.46 1.83 -8.57
CA PRO A 76 10.47 2.87 -8.46
C PRO A 76 11.26 2.83 -7.15
N PRO A 77 12.52 3.28 -7.13
CA PRO A 77 13.38 3.28 -5.94
C PRO A 77 12.79 4.02 -4.74
N ASP A 78 12.04 5.11 -4.97
CA ASP A 78 11.41 5.91 -3.91
C ASP A 78 10.38 5.10 -3.10
N LEU A 79 9.75 4.10 -3.72
CA LEU A 79 8.80 3.21 -3.04
C LEU A 79 9.47 2.04 -2.30
N ARG A 80 10.76 1.82 -2.54
CA ARG A 80 11.59 0.79 -1.86
C ARG A 80 12.93 1.37 -1.41
N PRO A 81 12.93 2.38 -0.55
CA PRO A 81 14.12 3.16 -0.24
C PRO A 81 15.21 2.33 0.43
N MET A 82 16.45 2.73 0.19
CA MET A 82 17.63 2.27 0.91
C MET A 82 18.29 3.50 1.54
N VAL A 83 18.31 3.55 2.87
CA VAL A 83 18.82 4.68 3.64
C VAL A 83 20.05 4.27 4.43
N GLN A 84 21.10 5.07 4.35
CA GLN A 84 22.30 4.86 5.16
C GLN A 84 22.05 5.37 6.57
N LEU A 85 22.30 4.51 7.56
CA LEU A 85 22.25 4.82 8.97
C LEU A 85 23.61 5.27 9.48
N GLU A 86 23.64 5.94 10.62
CA GLU A 86 24.88 6.25 11.34
C GLU A 86 25.67 4.96 11.59
N GLY A 87 26.99 5.02 11.36
CA GLY A 87 27.87 3.84 11.45
C GLY A 87 27.98 2.99 10.18
N GLY A 88 27.61 3.53 8.99
CA GLY A 88 27.82 2.87 7.69
C GLY A 88 26.89 1.69 7.39
N ARG A 89 25.91 1.44 8.24
CA ARG A 89 24.87 0.40 8.00
C ARG A 89 23.76 0.95 7.12
N PHE A 90 23.16 0.07 6.30
CA PHE A 90 22.03 0.44 5.45
C PHE A 90 20.73 -0.16 5.99
N ALA A 91 19.71 0.67 6.13
CA ALA A 91 18.32 0.20 6.29
C ALA A 91 17.70 0.10 4.90
N THR A 92 17.18 -1.05 4.56
CA THR A 92 16.60 -1.30 3.24
C THR A 92 15.17 -1.82 3.39
N SER A 93 14.33 -1.52 2.39
CA SER A 93 13.00 -2.10 2.29
C SER A 93 13.11 -3.62 2.05
N ASP A 94 12.20 -4.39 2.66
CA ASP A 94 12.10 -5.84 2.47
C ASP A 94 11.93 -6.23 0.98
N LEU A 95 11.31 -5.36 0.18
CA LEU A 95 11.16 -5.58 -1.27
C LEU A 95 12.48 -5.68 -2.02
N ASN A 96 13.50 -4.93 -1.61
CA ASN A 96 14.82 -5.00 -2.24
C ASN A 96 15.43 -6.40 -2.08
N ASP A 97 15.23 -7.04 -0.93
CA ASP A 97 15.70 -8.41 -0.70
C ASP A 97 14.91 -9.42 -1.52
N LEU A 98 13.60 -9.26 -1.64
CA LEU A 98 12.76 -10.11 -2.48
C LEU A 98 13.11 -9.96 -3.98
N TYR A 99 13.30 -8.74 -4.49
CA TYR A 99 13.76 -8.53 -5.86
C TYR A 99 15.15 -9.15 -6.10
N ARG A 100 16.08 -8.96 -5.18
CA ARG A 100 17.42 -9.56 -5.26
C ARG A 100 17.35 -11.09 -5.36
N ARG A 101 16.47 -11.74 -4.61
CA ARG A 101 16.27 -13.20 -4.69
C ARG A 101 15.77 -13.61 -6.07
N VAL A 102 14.80 -12.90 -6.65
CA VAL A 102 14.30 -13.18 -7.99
C VAL A 102 15.42 -13.02 -9.03
N ILE A 103 16.16 -11.92 -8.99
CA ILE A 103 17.26 -11.64 -9.92
C ILE A 103 18.34 -12.74 -9.84
N ASN A 104 18.76 -13.11 -8.63
CA ASN A 104 19.77 -14.14 -8.43
C ASN A 104 19.32 -15.50 -8.97
N ARG A 105 18.05 -15.89 -8.73
CA ARG A 105 17.50 -17.14 -9.28
C ARG A 105 17.40 -17.09 -10.80
N ASN A 106 16.97 -15.99 -11.37
CA ASN A 106 16.88 -15.81 -12.81
C ASN A 106 18.26 -15.89 -13.49
N ASN A 107 19.27 -15.23 -12.93
CA ASN A 107 20.64 -15.26 -13.44
C ASN A 107 21.25 -16.67 -13.36
N ARG A 108 20.97 -17.37 -12.26
CA ARG A 108 21.40 -18.76 -12.11
C ARG A 108 20.72 -19.69 -13.13
N LEU A 109 19.43 -19.51 -13.36
CA LEU A 109 18.70 -20.27 -14.38
C LEU A 109 19.26 -20.02 -15.78
N LYS A 110 19.52 -18.75 -16.15
CA LYS A 110 20.15 -18.40 -17.43
C LYS A 110 21.47 -19.13 -17.62
N ARG A 111 22.34 -19.08 -16.60
CA ARG A 111 23.64 -19.74 -16.65
C ARG A 111 23.54 -21.27 -16.78
N LEU A 112 22.54 -21.89 -16.11
CA LEU A 112 22.31 -23.35 -16.23
C LEU A 112 21.82 -23.74 -17.63
N LEU A 113 20.99 -22.88 -18.26
CA LEU A 113 20.54 -23.09 -19.64
C LEU A 113 21.69 -22.94 -20.64
N GLU A 114 22.54 -21.93 -20.48
CA GLU A 114 23.73 -21.71 -21.32
C GLU A 114 24.73 -22.91 -21.23
N LEU A 115 24.89 -23.47 -20.02
CA LEU A 115 25.75 -24.63 -19.78
C LEU A 115 25.10 -25.97 -20.16
N HIS A 116 23.90 -25.97 -20.74
CA HIS A 116 23.16 -27.18 -21.09
C HIS A 116 23.08 -28.18 -19.92
N ALA A 117 22.83 -27.69 -18.70
CA ALA A 117 22.76 -28.50 -17.49
C ALA A 117 21.67 -29.58 -17.56
N PRO A 118 21.78 -30.68 -16.82
CA PRO A 118 20.76 -31.73 -16.77
C PRO A 118 19.37 -31.22 -16.49
N GLY A 119 18.36 -31.74 -17.21
CA GLY A 119 16.99 -31.26 -17.13
C GLY A 119 16.39 -31.20 -15.73
N ILE A 120 16.75 -32.13 -14.85
CA ILE A 120 16.32 -32.19 -13.45
C ILE A 120 16.77 -30.91 -12.68
N ILE A 121 18.01 -30.46 -12.91
CA ILE A 121 18.59 -29.29 -12.24
C ILE A 121 17.89 -28.03 -12.75
N VAL A 122 17.70 -27.95 -14.07
CA VAL A 122 16.98 -26.81 -14.69
C VAL A 122 15.54 -26.71 -14.17
N GLN A 123 14.82 -27.83 -14.11
CA GLN A 123 13.45 -27.88 -13.58
C GLN A 123 13.38 -27.45 -12.11
N ASN A 124 14.34 -27.88 -11.29
CA ASN A 124 14.38 -27.45 -9.90
C ASN A 124 14.66 -25.96 -9.76
N GLU A 125 15.56 -25.39 -10.58
CA GLU A 125 15.81 -23.93 -10.54
C GLU A 125 14.62 -23.13 -11.04
N LYS A 126 13.88 -23.60 -12.07
CA LYS A 126 12.60 -23.01 -12.50
C LYS A 126 11.58 -22.98 -11.36
N ARG A 127 11.48 -24.08 -10.59
CA ARG A 127 10.61 -24.14 -9.40
C ARG A 127 11.02 -23.11 -8.34
N MET A 128 12.34 -23.01 -8.07
CA MET A 128 12.86 -22.06 -7.08
C MET A 128 12.69 -20.60 -7.53
N LEU A 129 12.76 -20.33 -8.84
CA LEU A 129 12.45 -19.01 -9.39
C LEU A 129 10.96 -18.68 -9.20
N GLN A 130 10.05 -19.62 -9.46
CA GLN A 130 8.63 -19.46 -9.22
C GLN A 130 8.34 -19.17 -7.74
N GLU A 131 8.96 -19.89 -6.81
CA GLU A 131 8.84 -19.64 -5.38
C GLU A 131 9.32 -18.23 -4.99
N ALA A 132 10.40 -17.75 -5.60
CA ALA A 132 10.89 -16.39 -5.36
C ALA A 132 9.91 -15.32 -5.87
N VAL A 133 9.28 -15.55 -7.01
CA VAL A 133 8.24 -14.65 -7.58
C VAL A 133 6.97 -14.69 -6.73
N ASP A 134 6.53 -15.86 -6.31
CA ASP A 134 5.38 -16.02 -5.41
C ASP A 134 5.60 -15.26 -4.10
N ALA A 135 6.82 -15.34 -3.52
CA ALA A 135 7.17 -14.59 -2.32
C ALA A 135 7.21 -13.07 -2.53
N LEU A 136 7.62 -12.59 -3.71
CA LEU A 136 7.61 -11.17 -4.06
C LEU A 136 6.18 -10.63 -4.12
N ILE A 137 5.25 -11.38 -4.70
CA ILE A 137 3.86 -10.97 -4.88
C ILE A 137 3.07 -11.08 -3.57
N ASP A 138 3.04 -12.26 -2.94
CA ASP A 138 2.30 -12.51 -1.70
C ASP A 138 3.03 -13.54 -0.82
N ASN A 139 3.97 -13.08 -0.01
CA ASN A 139 4.82 -13.91 0.83
C ASN A 139 4.00 -14.66 1.89
N GLY A 140 4.12 -15.98 1.90
CA GLY A 140 3.41 -16.85 2.84
C GLY A 140 2.05 -17.37 2.35
N ARG A 141 1.61 -17.01 1.15
CA ARG A 141 0.38 -17.57 0.55
C ARG A 141 0.56 -19.04 0.16
N ARG A 142 1.75 -19.40 -0.31
CA ARG A 142 2.13 -20.78 -0.65
C ARG A 142 3.29 -21.24 0.22
N GLY A 143 3.04 -22.10 1.17
CA GLY A 143 4.05 -22.68 2.03
C GLY A 143 4.58 -21.73 3.12
N ARG A 144 5.79 -21.98 3.58
CA ARG A 144 6.42 -21.17 4.63
C ARG A 144 6.85 -19.81 4.08
N PRO A 145 6.56 -18.72 4.79
CA PRO A 145 6.97 -17.39 4.35
C PRO A 145 8.50 -17.27 4.36
N VAL A 146 9.02 -16.52 3.42
CA VAL A 146 10.42 -16.12 3.40
C VAL A 146 10.66 -15.13 4.53
N THR A 147 11.65 -15.40 5.37
CA THR A 147 11.98 -14.60 6.55
C THR A 147 13.29 -13.84 6.37
N GLY A 148 13.39 -12.73 7.05
CA GLY A 148 14.60 -11.94 7.22
C GLY A 148 15.29 -12.23 8.57
N PRO A 149 16.21 -11.35 9.01
CA PRO A 149 16.84 -11.45 10.31
C PRO A 149 15.80 -11.50 11.44
N GLY A 150 16.02 -12.37 12.43
CA GLY A 150 15.10 -12.56 13.55
C GLY A 150 13.80 -13.31 13.21
N ASN A 151 13.80 -14.16 12.18
CA ASN A 151 12.64 -14.94 11.72
C ASN A 151 11.38 -14.13 11.39
N ARG A 152 11.50 -12.82 11.18
CA ARG A 152 10.40 -11.96 10.76
C ARG A 152 10.06 -12.22 9.29
N PRO A 153 8.78 -12.48 8.93
CA PRO A 153 8.37 -12.59 7.54
C PRO A 153 8.64 -11.27 6.79
N LEU A 154 9.19 -11.36 5.58
CA LEU A 154 9.42 -10.19 4.73
C LEU A 154 8.09 -9.67 4.17
N LYS A 155 7.92 -8.34 4.15
CA LYS A 155 6.74 -7.69 3.57
C LYS A 155 6.82 -7.75 2.05
N SER A 156 5.88 -8.46 1.43
CA SER A 156 5.71 -8.55 -0.02
C SER A 156 4.89 -7.39 -0.59
N LEU A 157 4.76 -7.31 -1.92
CA LEU A 157 3.93 -6.30 -2.60
C LEU A 157 2.48 -6.32 -2.09
N SER A 158 1.90 -7.49 -1.90
CA SER A 158 0.55 -7.66 -1.36
C SER A 158 0.41 -7.07 0.05
N HIS A 159 1.39 -7.26 0.91
CA HIS A 159 1.40 -6.70 2.27
C HIS A 159 1.53 -5.17 2.29
N MET A 160 2.12 -4.57 1.25
CA MET A 160 2.17 -3.11 1.11
C MET A 160 0.82 -2.50 0.76
N LEU A 161 -0.10 -3.26 0.20
CA LEU A 161 -1.43 -2.79 -0.22
C LEU A 161 -2.52 -3.14 0.80
N LYS A 162 -2.43 -4.33 1.43
CA LYS A 162 -3.43 -4.89 2.35
C LYS A 162 -3.27 -4.40 3.79
N GLY A 163 -4.37 -4.49 4.56
CA GLY A 163 -4.40 -4.28 6.01
C GLY A 163 -4.38 -2.81 6.45
N LYS A 164 -4.28 -2.60 7.76
CA LYS A 164 -4.31 -1.26 8.38
C LYS A 164 -3.13 -0.38 7.98
N GLN A 165 -1.97 -0.99 7.77
CA GLN A 165 -0.72 -0.32 7.39
C GLN A 165 -0.48 -0.35 5.88
N GLY A 166 -1.43 -0.88 5.10
CA GLY A 166 -1.37 -0.91 3.66
C GLY A 166 -1.65 0.47 3.04
N ARG A 167 -1.18 0.65 1.82
CA ARG A 167 -1.26 1.92 1.09
C ARG A 167 -2.69 2.46 0.99
N PHE A 168 -3.68 1.58 0.76
CA PHE A 168 -5.08 1.99 0.66
C PHE A 168 -5.59 2.61 1.96
N ARG A 169 -5.43 1.94 3.10
CA ARG A 169 -5.99 2.42 4.36
C ARG A 169 -5.16 3.52 5.02
N GLN A 170 -3.84 3.49 4.87
CA GLN A 170 -2.95 4.42 5.54
C GLN A 170 -2.69 5.70 4.76
N ASN A 171 -2.71 5.67 3.42
CA ASN A 171 -2.28 6.81 2.60
C ASN A 171 -3.33 7.31 1.62
N LEU A 172 -4.33 6.49 1.22
CA LEU A 172 -5.36 6.87 0.25
C LEU A 172 -6.69 7.21 0.90
N LEU A 173 -7.23 6.35 1.76
CA LEU A 173 -8.50 6.60 2.47
C LEU A 173 -8.35 7.63 3.59
N GLY A 174 -7.16 7.84 4.09
CA GLY A 174 -6.84 8.84 5.08
C GLY A 174 -5.36 9.18 5.02
N LYS A 175 -5.04 10.45 5.25
CA LYS A 175 -3.65 10.94 5.28
C LYS A 175 -3.40 11.65 6.60
N ARG A 176 -2.15 11.66 7.04
CA ARG A 176 -1.73 12.58 8.08
C ARG A 176 -1.68 13.98 7.50
N VAL A 177 -2.25 14.92 8.21
CA VAL A 177 -2.31 16.32 7.81
C VAL A 177 -1.52 17.17 8.78
N ASP A 178 -0.95 18.27 8.26
CA ASP A 178 -0.28 19.27 9.08
C ASP A 178 -1.30 20.09 9.88
N TYR A 179 -0.84 20.86 10.82
CA TYR A 179 -1.65 21.70 11.71
C TYR A 179 -2.74 20.91 12.43
N SER A 180 -2.39 19.72 12.88
CA SER A 180 -3.23 18.86 13.69
C SER A 180 -2.48 18.36 14.92
N GLY A 181 -3.17 18.22 16.02
CA GLY A 181 -2.60 17.79 17.28
C GLY A 181 -3.46 16.71 17.94
N ARG A 182 -2.89 16.04 18.91
CA ARG A 182 -3.58 15.04 19.72
C ARG A 182 -3.20 15.19 21.18
N SER A 183 -4.22 15.27 22.04
CA SER A 183 -4.04 15.38 23.47
C SER A 183 -5.14 14.65 24.21
N VAL A 184 -5.01 14.57 25.51
CA VAL A 184 -6.06 14.08 26.41
C VAL A 184 -7.14 15.15 26.51
N ILE A 185 -8.41 14.73 26.53
CA ILE A 185 -9.55 15.62 26.74
C ILE A 185 -9.91 15.58 28.24
N ASP A 186 -9.98 16.74 28.84
CA ASP A 186 -10.38 16.91 30.24
C ASP A 186 -11.57 17.87 30.34
N VAL A 187 -12.24 17.89 31.47
CA VAL A 187 -13.42 18.75 31.71
C VAL A 187 -13.03 20.19 31.97
N GLY A 188 -13.77 21.13 31.38
CA GLY A 188 -13.58 22.56 31.60
C GLY A 188 -14.87 23.21 32.13
N PRO A 189 -15.16 23.17 33.42
CA PRO A 189 -16.45 23.62 34.00
C PRO A 189 -16.74 25.12 33.78
N LYS A 190 -15.71 25.93 33.54
CA LYS A 190 -15.85 27.36 33.25
C LYS A 190 -16.06 27.70 31.78
N LEU A 191 -15.94 26.71 30.88
CA LEU A 191 -16.06 26.91 29.44
C LEU A 191 -17.53 26.81 29.02
N LYS A 192 -17.91 27.61 28.00
CA LYS A 192 -19.22 27.48 27.35
C LYS A 192 -19.23 26.23 26.44
N LEU A 193 -20.42 25.77 26.07
CA LEU A 193 -20.58 24.56 25.23
C LEU A 193 -19.91 24.65 23.84
N ASN A 194 -19.71 25.84 23.32
CA ASN A 194 -19.05 26.09 22.06
C ASN A 194 -17.56 26.45 22.20
N GLN A 195 -16.99 26.34 23.39
CA GLN A 195 -15.62 26.75 23.69
C GLN A 195 -14.75 25.57 24.08
N MET A 196 -13.49 25.64 23.71
CA MET A 196 -12.45 24.67 24.04
C MET A 196 -11.18 25.41 24.46
N GLY A 197 -10.54 24.93 25.52
CA GLY A 197 -9.19 25.37 25.91
C GLY A 197 -8.14 24.44 25.34
N ILE A 198 -7.05 25.00 24.84
CA ILE A 198 -5.88 24.23 24.40
C ILE A 198 -4.61 24.82 24.97
N PRO A 199 -3.55 24.00 25.21
CA PRO A 199 -2.25 24.49 25.66
C PRO A 199 -1.67 25.50 24.66
N HIS A 200 -1.03 26.55 25.15
CA HIS A 200 -0.40 27.60 24.35
C HIS A 200 0.55 27.07 23.27
N GLU A 201 1.38 26.09 23.62
CA GLU A 201 2.33 25.50 22.68
C GLU A 201 1.64 24.79 21.52
N MET A 202 0.53 24.10 21.81
CA MET A 202 -0.27 23.44 20.78
C MET A 202 -0.97 24.48 19.88
N ALA A 203 -1.49 25.55 20.45
CA ALA A 203 -2.10 26.65 19.71
C ALA A 203 -1.08 27.28 18.76
N LEU A 204 0.13 27.55 19.23
CA LEU A 204 1.21 28.13 18.44
C LEU A 204 1.52 27.32 17.18
N GLU A 205 1.61 25.99 17.30
CA GLU A 205 1.89 25.13 16.15
C GLU A 205 0.68 24.98 15.20
N LEU A 206 -0.54 24.91 15.74
CA LEU A 206 -1.76 24.80 14.92
C LEU A 206 -2.00 26.05 14.08
N PHE A 207 -1.78 27.23 14.65
CA PHE A 207 -2.04 28.51 13.99
C PHE A 207 -0.81 29.15 13.34
N LYS A 208 0.31 28.48 13.31
CA LYS A 208 1.58 28.97 12.76
C LYS A 208 1.49 29.67 11.41
N PRO A 209 0.74 29.14 10.38
CA PRO A 209 0.62 29.82 9.10
C PRO A 209 -0.16 31.15 9.19
N PHE A 210 -1.24 31.17 9.96
CA PHE A 210 -2.06 32.36 10.15
C PHE A 210 -1.29 33.45 10.89
N MET A 211 -0.54 33.04 11.92
CA MET A 211 0.34 33.94 12.65
C MET A 211 1.44 34.53 11.78
N MET A 212 2.09 33.72 10.93
CA MET A 212 3.10 34.21 10.00
C MET A 212 2.53 35.27 9.05
N HIS A 213 1.29 35.05 8.57
CA HIS A 213 0.60 36.01 7.72
C HIS A 213 0.30 37.32 8.46
N GLU A 214 -0.26 37.22 9.67
CA GLU A 214 -0.66 38.40 10.47
C GLU A 214 0.56 39.20 10.95
N LEU A 215 1.68 38.53 11.33
CA LEU A 215 2.93 39.21 11.67
C LEU A 215 3.53 40.02 10.52
N VAL A 216 3.42 39.52 9.28
CA VAL A 216 3.88 40.25 8.10
C VAL A 216 2.93 41.38 7.79
N LYS A 217 1.60 41.19 7.89
CA LYS A 217 0.58 42.17 7.65
C LYS A 217 0.65 43.36 8.65
N ARG A 218 0.96 43.10 9.90
CA ARG A 218 1.17 44.10 10.96
C ARG A 218 2.55 44.77 10.92
N GLU A 219 3.37 44.45 9.91
CA GLU A 219 4.76 44.92 9.77
C GLU A 219 5.69 44.57 10.92
N MET A 220 5.29 43.65 11.78
CA MET A 220 6.10 43.13 12.89
C MET A 220 7.23 42.22 12.38
N ALA A 221 7.14 41.71 11.17
CA ALA A 221 8.18 40.94 10.50
C ALA A 221 8.31 41.38 9.03
N SER A 222 9.53 41.54 8.56
CA SER A 222 9.83 41.99 7.20
C SER A 222 9.54 40.94 6.12
N ASN A 223 9.52 39.67 6.47
CA ASN A 223 9.21 38.55 5.58
C ASN A 223 8.80 37.28 6.37
N ILE A 224 8.27 36.30 5.64
CA ILE A 224 7.78 35.03 6.22
C ILE A 224 8.91 34.30 6.99
N LYS A 225 10.16 34.37 6.52
CA LYS A 225 11.30 33.72 7.19
C LYS A 225 11.59 34.36 8.57
N ASN A 226 11.49 35.68 8.66
CA ASN A 226 11.65 36.40 9.93
C ASN A 226 10.45 36.17 10.85
N ALA A 227 9.22 36.15 10.31
CA ALA A 227 8.01 35.78 11.06
C ALA A 227 8.16 34.38 11.69
N LYS A 228 8.58 33.39 10.92
CA LYS A 228 8.84 32.05 11.43
C LYS A 228 9.88 32.04 12.53
N ARG A 229 10.99 32.75 12.38
CA ARG A 229 12.02 32.84 13.43
C ARG A 229 11.52 33.46 14.73
N LYS A 230 10.66 34.51 14.64
CA LYS A 230 10.03 35.10 15.82
C LYS A 230 9.15 34.08 16.54
N ILE A 231 8.31 33.38 15.79
CA ILE A 231 7.43 32.32 16.35
C ILE A 231 8.25 31.23 17.02
N ASP A 232 9.32 30.77 16.37
CA ASP A 232 10.19 29.72 16.91
C ASP A 232 10.97 30.18 18.16
N ARG A 233 11.23 31.50 18.32
CA ARG A 233 11.86 32.10 19.51
C ARG A 233 10.88 32.34 20.65
N ARG A 234 9.57 32.33 20.36
CA ARG A 234 8.51 32.62 21.34
C ARG A 234 8.63 34.02 21.96
N ASP A 235 8.84 35.04 21.11
CA ASP A 235 8.90 36.43 21.55
C ASP A 235 7.56 36.84 22.22
N ASP A 236 7.57 37.74 23.22
CA ASP A 236 6.39 38.07 24.01
C ASP A 236 5.24 38.65 23.14
N ASP A 237 5.55 39.43 22.15
CA ASP A 237 4.60 40.05 21.22
C ASP A 237 3.75 39.05 20.42
N ILE A 238 4.17 37.78 20.38
CA ILE A 238 3.49 36.75 19.59
C ILE A 238 2.19 36.30 20.23
N TRP A 239 2.11 36.33 21.54
CA TRP A 239 0.95 35.86 22.28
C TRP A 239 -0.28 36.73 22.01
N ASP A 240 -0.11 38.05 21.91
CA ASP A 240 -1.20 38.99 21.57
C ASP A 240 -1.73 38.72 20.15
N VAL A 241 -0.81 38.47 19.20
CA VAL A 241 -1.18 38.11 17.82
C VAL A 241 -1.90 36.76 17.76
N LEU A 242 -1.44 35.79 18.56
CA LEU A 242 -2.08 34.49 18.65
C LEU A 242 -3.51 34.61 19.19
N GLU A 243 -3.72 35.42 20.22
CA GLU A 243 -5.06 35.66 20.79
C GLU A 243 -6.04 36.20 19.77
N ASP A 244 -5.59 37.16 18.96
CA ASP A 244 -6.45 37.77 17.91
C ASP A 244 -6.76 36.74 16.80
N VAL A 245 -5.76 35.99 16.35
CA VAL A 245 -5.93 34.96 15.32
C VAL A 245 -6.88 33.84 15.76
N ILE A 246 -6.80 33.43 17.02
CA ILE A 246 -7.67 32.39 17.58
C ILE A 246 -9.14 32.80 17.60
N LYS A 247 -9.44 34.09 17.83
CA LYS A 247 -10.82 34.58 17.85
C LYS A 247 -11.54 34.38 16.52
N GLU A 248 -10.83 34.52 15.41
CA GLU A 248 -11.39 34.43 14.06
C GLU A 248 -11.45 32.99 13.51
N HIS A 249 -10.69 32.07 14.06
CA HIS A 249 -10.50 30.73 13.48
C HIS A 249 -10.95 29.62 14.44
N PRO A 250 -12.15 29.04 14.25
CA PRO A 250 -12.57 27.87 15.04
C PRO A 250 -11.76 26.63 14.66
N VAL A 251 -11.64 25.70 15.58
CA VAL A 251 -10.93 24.42 15.43
C VAL A 251 -11.90 23.26 15.38
N LEU A 252 -11.60 22.27 14.55
CA LEU A 252 -12.34 21.03 14.52
C LEU A 252 -11.80 20.07 15.59
N LEU A 253 -12.64 19.74 16.57
CA LEU A 253 -12.36 18.74 17.59
C LEU A 253 -12.98 17.41 17.20
N ASN A 254 -12.19 16.34 17.25
CA ASN A 254 -12.66 14.97 17.05
C ASN A 254 -12.31 14.10 18.27
N ARG A 255 -13.27 13.33 18.77
CA ARG A 255 -13.04 12.28 19.77
C ARG A 255 -13.13 10.91 19.13
N ALA A 256 -12.11 10.07 19.29
CA ALA A 256 -12.15 8.67 18.88
C ALA A 256 -12.87 7.79 19.95
N PRO A 257 -13.71 6.81 19.53
CA PRO A 257 -14.08 6.48 18.16
C PRO A 257 -15.13 7.45 17.57
N THR A 258 -14.97 7.84 16.30
CA THR A 258 -15.95 8.70 15.61
C THR A 258 -17.13 7.84 15.11
N LEU A 259 -18.18 7.72 15.89
CA LEU A 259 -19.34 6.87 15.60
C LEU A 259 -20.44 7.58 14.81
N HIS A 260 -20.56 8.89 14.96
CA HIS A 260 -21.59 9.71 14.31
C HIS A 260 -21.07 11.14 14.08
N ARG A 261 -21.83 11.94 13.31
CA ARG A 261 -21.44 13.31 12.92
C ARG A 261 -21.11 14.25 14.08
N LEU A 262 -21.73 14.07 15.25
CA LEU A 262 -21.44 14.87 16.44
C LEU A 262 -20.11 14.52 17.13
N GLY A 263 -19.42 13.47 16.68
CA GLY A 263 -18.05 13.15 17.12
C GLY A 263 -17.01 14.13 16.57
N ILE A 264 -17.39 14.98 15.60
CA ILE A 264 -16.55 16.06 15.05
C ILE A 264 -17.33 17.37 15.22
N GLN A 265 -16.78 18.30 15.98
CA GLN A 265 -17.41 19.59 16.27
C GLN A 265 -16.45 20.74 16.03
N ALA A 266 -16.98 21.86 15.53
CA ALA A 266 -16.23 23.10 15.44
C ALA A 266 -16.43 23.89 16.73
N LEU A 267 -15.33 24.19 17.41
CA LEU A 267 -15.32 24.92 18.68
C LEU A 267 -14.46 26.17 18.56
N SER A 268 -14.91 27.25 19.22
CA SER A 268 -14.08 28.44 19.40
C SER A 268 -13.03 28.16 20.49
N LEU A 269 -11.85 28.69 20.29
CA LEU A 269 -10.76 28.51 21.23
C LEU A 269 -10.73 29.64 22.26
N ILE A 270 -10.41 29.25 23.48
CA ILE A 270 -9.90 30.13 24.51
C ILE A 270 -8.56 29.55 24.92
N HIS A 271 -7.51 30.36 24.93
CA HIS A 271 -6.24 29.92 25.48
C HIS A 271 -6.30 29.91 27.00
N ILE A 272 -5.69 28.93 27.60
CA ILE A 272 -5.55 28.81 29.05
C ILE A 272 -4.07 28.77 29.40
#